data_9ea02331d3251c209664f47cfe0cd898
#
_entry.id   9ea02331d3251c209664f47cfe0cd898
#
_cell.length_a   1.000
_cell.length_b   1.000
_cell.length_c   1.000
_cell.angle_alpha   90.00
_cell.angle_beta   90.00
_cell.angle_gamma   90.00
#
_symmetry.space_group_name_H-M   'P 1'
#
loop_
_entity.id
_entity.type
_entity.pdbx_description
1 polymer ?
#
loop_
_entity_poly.entity_id
_entity_poly.type
_entity_poly.pdbx_seq_one_letter_code
_entity_poly.pdbx_strand_id
1 'polypeptide(L)'
;MRNCIEMGAIVRPKSYQNKNIEGQEDYITKEVICHQYCLTSLGDPKWLFLADKRSKQWVEEEFKERIHDPLDSPDKFSHINPGSAFLIREDVWRPFLVNGKFDYTYNERLRFGWTDSKGINHQDRIWDALKAVRDELIRNPDTRQAVIPIFHPTDVKYIGGERRVPCSMYYDFLIREIKGKKRLHICYHQRSSDFVTHFGNDVYLAWKL
;
A
#
# COMPACT_ATOMS: atom_id res chain seq x y z
N MET A 1 -0.02 -2.18 19.61
CA MET A 1 0.22 -3.55 20.10
C MET A 1 -0.56 -3.86 21.37
N ARG A 2 -0.44 -3.09 22.45
CA ARG A 2 -1.17 -3.35 23.71
C ARG A 2 -2.66 -3.60 23.51
N ASN A 3 -3.36 -2.71 22.77
CA ASN A 3 -4.78 -2.86 22.48
C ASN A 3 -5.11 -4.17 21.74
N CYS A 4 -4.25 -4.63 20.83
CA CYS A 4 -4.46 -5.91 20.16
C CYS A 4 -4.34 -7.09 21.12
N ILE A 5 -3.40 -7.02 22.07
CA ILE A 5 -3.18 -8.09 23.05
C ILE A 5 -4.33 -8.16 24.05
N GLU A 6 -4.79 -7.01 24.55
CA GLU A 6 -5.77 -6.93 25.63
C GLU A 6 -7.23 -6.98 25.15
N MET A 7 -7.53 -6.34 24.00
CA MET A 7 -8.90 -6.12 23.51
C MET A 7 -9.18 -6.73 22.14
N GLY A 8 -8.18 -7.30 21.48
CA GLY A 8 -8.33 -7.83 20.14
C GLY A 8 -9.25 -9.06 20.08
N ALA A 9 -10.15 -9.08 19.12
CA ALA A 9 -10.95 -10.25 18.80
C ALA A 9 -10.08 -11.36 18.24
N ILE A 10 -10.29 -12.59 18.69
CA ILE A 10 -9.59 -13.75 18.12
C ILE A 10 -10.27 -14.13 16.82
N VAL A 11 -9.51 -14.14 15.74
CA VAL A 11 -9.97 -14.51 14.41
C VAL A 11 -9.26 -15.77 13.94
N ARG A 12 -10.04 -16.71 13.41
CA ARG A 12 -9.57 -17.97 12.82
C ARG A 12 -9.89 -17.97 11.33
N PRO A 13 -9.00 -17.42 10.50
CA PRO A 13 -9.26 -17.32 9.07
C PRO A 13 -9.27 -18.71 8.41
N LYS A 14 -10.13 -18.88 7.42
CA LYS A 14 -10.17 -20.12 6.61
C LYS A 14 -9.22 -20.07 5.42
N SER A 15 -8.81 -18.87 5.02
CA SER A 15 -7.91 -18.69 3.89
C SER A 15 -6.94 -17.53 4.14
N TYR A 16 -5.75 -17.65 3.58
CA TYR A 16 -4.73 -16.59 3.56
C TYR A 16 -4.06 -16.57 2.19
N GLN A 17 -4.15 -15.44 1.49
CA GLN A 17 -3.53 -15.25 0.17
C GLN A 17 -3.78 -16.43 -0.79
N ASN A 18 -5.04 -16.82 -0.94
CA ASN A 18 -5.51 -17.92 -1.79
C ASN A 18 -5.11 -19.34 -1.33
N LYS A 19 -4.58 -19.47 -0.12
CA LYS A 19 -4.29 -20.79 0.49
C LYS A 19 -5.35 -21.11 1.52
N ASN A 20 -5.86 -22.35 1.50
CA ASN A 20 -6.68 -22.86 2.60
C ASN A 20 -5.80 -23.06 3.83
N ILE A 21 -6.17 -22.41 4.92
CA ILE A 21 -5.48 -22.48 6.22
C ILE A 21 -6.44 -22.85 7.36
N GLU A 22 -7.62 -23.36 7.02
CA GLU A 22 -8.62 -23.75 8.02
C GLU A 22 -8.04 -24.76 9.02
N GLY A 23 -8.16 -24.44 10.30
CA GLY A 23 -7.65 -25.28 11.39
C GLY A 23 -6.15 -25.13 11.70
N GLN A 24 -5.42 -24.28 10.98
CA GLN A 24 -4.00 -24.06 11.27
C GLN A 24 -3.84 -22.98 12.35
N GLU A 25 -3.29 -23.36 13.51
CA GLU A 25 -3.15 -22.48 14.67
C GLU A 25 -2.19 -21.30 14.43
N ASP A 26 -1.17 -21.48 13.59
CA ASP A 26 -0.18 -20.45 13.25
C ASP A 26 -0.79 -19.22 12.55
N TYR A 27 -2.02 -19.36 12.03
CA TYR A 27 -2.74 -18.27 11.38
C TYR A 27 -3.84 -17.65 12.24
N ILE A 28 -3.94 -18.02 13.51
CA ILE A 28 -4.86 -17.38 14.45
C ILE A 28 -4.33 -15.98 14.74
N THR A 29 -5.18 -14.97 14.52
CA THR A 29 -4.82 -13.56 14.74
C THR A 29 -5.66 -12.95 15.85
N LYS A 30 -5.14 -11.89 16.46
CA LYS A 30 -5.91 -10.96 17.29
C LYS A 30 -6.07 -9.64 16.54
N GLU A 31 -7.32 -9.22 16.35
CA GLU A 31 -7.65 -8.06 15.53
C GLU A 31 -8.38 -6.99 16.34
N VAL A 32 -7.95 -5.73 16.17
CA VAL A 32 -8.69 -4.55 16.64
C VAL A 32 -9.39 -3.92 15.45
N ILE A 33 -10.72 -3.83 15.54
CA ILE A 33 -11.56 -3.32 14.45
C ILE A 33 -11.57 -1.79 14.50
N CYS A 34 -11.51 -1.15 13.33
CA CYS A 34 -11.59 0.31 13.18
C CYS A 34 -10.55 1.08 14.00
N HIS A 35 -9.34 0.55 14.09
CA HIS A 35 -8.27 1.22 14.81
C HIS A 35 -7.78 2.45 14.06
N GLN A 36 -7.65 3.57 14.77
CA GLN A 36 -7.10 4.81 14.24
C GLN A 36 -5.97 5.30 15.12
N TYR A 37 -4.96 5.89 14.51
CA TYR A 37 -3.88 6.58 15.18
C TYR A 37 -3.43 7.78 14.36
N CYS A 38 -2.88 8.78 15.02
CA CYS A 38 -2.31 9.95 14.38
C CYS A 38 -0.85 10.08 14.78
N LEU A 39 0.00 10.26 13.77
CA LEU A 39 1.41 10.57 13.96
C LEU A 39 1.63 12.04 13.60
N THR A 40 1.97 12.85 14.58
CA THR A 40 2.24 14.28 14.39
C THR A 40 3.67 14.55 13.90
N SER A 41 4.55 13.60 14.14
CA SER A 41 5.94 13.58 13.67
C SER A 41 6.45 12.15 13.75
N LEU A 42 7.28 11.72 12.82
CA LEU A 42 7.99 10.45 12.92
C LEU A 42 9.22 10.53 13.83
N GLY A 43 9.76 11.72 14.04
CA GLY A 43 11.05 11.86 14.71
C GLY A 43 12.15 11.10 13.95
N ASP A 44 12.98 10.32 14.66
CA ASP A 44 13.91 9.40 13.99
C ASP A 44 13.13 8.14 13.56
N PRO A 45 12.99 7.87 12.25
CA PRO A 45 12.22 6.73 11.75
C PRO A 45 12.83 5.37 12.12
N LYS A 46 14.03 5.33 12.71
CA LYS A 46 14.66 4.07 13.11
C LYS A 46 13.79 3.24 14.04
N TRP A 47 12.98 3.87 14.90
CA TRP A 47 12.10 3.15 15.81
C TRP A 47 11.06 2.27 15.09
N LEU A 48 10.68 2.63 13.85
CA LEU A 48 9.75 1.83 13.05
C LEU A 48 10.32 0.45 12.69
N PHE A 49 11.64 0.33 12.65
CA PHE A 49 12.34 -0.88 12.22
C PHE A 49 12.95 -1.69 13.38
N LEU A 50 12.77 -1.26 14.63
CA LEU A 50 13.32 -1.96 15.79
C LEU A 50 12.72 -3.35 16.01
N ALA A 51 11.44 -3.51 15.65
CA ALA A 51 10.72 -4.77 15.80
C ALA A 51 10.61 -5.55 14.48
N ASP A 52 10.99 -4.95 13.37
CA ASP A 52 10.85 -5.55 12.05
C ASP A 52 12.15 -6.26 11.65
N LYS A 53 12.03 -7.47 11.13
CA LYS A 53 13.15 -8.20 10.52
C LYS A 53 13.64 -7.55 9.20
N ARG A 54 12.91 -6.55 8.71
CA ARG A 54 13.23 -5.87 7.47
C ARG A 54 14.12 -4.67 7.71
N SER A 55 15.11 -4.53 6.86
CA SER A 55 16.03 -3.39 6.93
C SER A 55 15.40 -2.13 6.37
N LYS A 56 15.90 -0.96 6.79
CA LYS A 56 15.58 0.32 6.16
C LYS A 56 15.82 0.28 4.64
N GLN A 57 16.86 -0.42 4.19
CA GLN A 57 17.17 -0.59 2.77
C GLN A 57 16.01 -1.25 2.02
N TRP A 58 15.40 -2.30 2.58
CA TRP A 58 14.24 -2.98 2.00
C TRP A 58 13.08 -2.01 1.73
N VAL A 59 12.78 -1.16 2.69
CA VAL A 59 11.65 -0.21 2.59
C VAL A 59 11.95 0.92 1.63
N GLU A 60 13.20 1.38 1.58
CA GLU A 60 13.64 2.39 0.61
C GLU A 60 13.52 1.88 -0.84
N GLU A 61 13.88 0.62 -1.09
CA GLU A 61 13.71 0.02 -2.41
C GLU A 61 12.22 -0.19 -2.75
N GLU A 62 11.41 -0.59 -1.76
CA GLU A 62 9.95 -0.67 -1.95
C GLU A 62 9.33 0.69 -2.27
N PHE A 63 9.80 1.76 -1.61
CA PHE A 63 9.35 3.11 -1.91
C PHE A 63 9.68 3.50 -3.35
N LYS A 64 10.91 3.28 -3.80
CA LYS A 64 11.32 3.54 -5.18
C LYS A 64 10.44 2.78 -6.17
N GLU A 65 10.20 1.49 -5.92
CA GLU A 65 9.32 0.66 -6.73
C GLU A 65 7.91 1.27 -6.85
N ARG A 66 7.35 1.76 -5.73
CA ARG A 66 5.98 2.31 -5.70
C ARG A 66 5.82 3.62 -6.46
N ILE A 67 6.84 4.49 -6.44
CA ILE A 67 6.76 5.83 -7.01
C ILE A 67 7.49 6.01 -8.33
N HIS A 68 8.27 5.02 -8.76
CA HIS A 68 9.06 5.13 -9.97
C HIS A 68 8.21 5.53 -11.17
N ASP A 69 8.75 6.46 -11.98
CA ASP A 69 8.11 6.83 -13.23
C ASP A 69 8.42 5.76 -14.29
N PRO A 70 7.42 5.11 -14.82
CA PRO A 70 7.60 4.06 -15.79
C PRO A 70 8.11 4.55 -17.14
N LEU A 71 7.88 5.80 -17.46
CA LEU A 71 8.42 6.41 -18.68
C LEU A 71 9.94 6.55 -18.63
N ASP A 72 10.52 6.65 -17.41
CA ASP A 72 11.97 6.74 -17.23
C ASP A 72 12.69 5.41 -17.51
N SER A 73 12.00 4.29 -17.40
CA SER A 73 12.57 2.95 -17.64
C SER A 73 11.46 1.93 -17.88
N PRO A 74 10.78 1.99 -19.04
CA PRO A 74 9.60 1.17 -19.31
C PRO A 74 9.87 -0.33 -19.23
N ASP A 75 11.08 -0.77 -19.55
CA ASP A 75 11.46 -2.19 -19.51
C ASP A 75 11.72 -2.70 -18.09
N LYS A 76 12.06 -1.82 -17.15
CA LYS A 76 12.43 -2.19 -15.78
C LYS A 76 11.27 -2.17 -14.80
N PHE A 77 10.20 -1.45 -15.12
CA PHE A 77 9.14 -1.11 -14.18
C PHE A 77 7.74 -1.38 -14.70
N SER A 78 7.60 -2.16 -15.73
CA SER A 78 6.29 -2.66 -16.12
C SER A 78 5.69 -3.48 -14.97
N HIS A 79 4.38 -3.65 -14.96
CA HIS A 79 3.69 -4.55 -14.01
C HIS A 79 4.17 -6.01 -14.07
N ILE A 80 4.98 -6.35 -15.07
CA ILE A 80 5.62 -7.65 -15.27
C ILE A 80 7.00 -7.69 -14.62
N ASN A 81 7.68 -6.52 -14.56
CA ASN A 81 8.98 -6.40 -13.92
C ASN A 81 8.91 -5.28 -12.86
N PRO A 82 8.64 -5.61 -11.60
CA PRO A 82 8.41 -4.63 -10.53
C PRO A 82 9.67 -3.86 -10.07
N GLY A 83 10.79 -3.97 -10.79
CA GLY A 83 11.96 -3.15 -10.56
C GLY A 83 12.94 -3.67 -9.51
N SER A 84 13.78 -2.77 -8.98
CA SER A 84 14.89 -3.13 -8.11
C SER A 84 14.47 -3.76 -6.79
N ALA A 85 13.33 -3.34 -6.23
CA ALA A 85 12.82 -3.90 -4.99
C ALA A 85 12.38 -5.36 -5.16
N PHE A 86 11.89 -5.72 -6.35
CA PHE A 86 11.60 -7.12 -6.67
C PHE A 86 12.87 -7.98 -6.64
N LEU A 87 13.98 -7.46 -7.13
CA LEU A 87 15.25 -8.19 -7.12
C LEU A 87 15.74 -8.50 -5.70
N ILE A 88 15.52 -7.59 -4.75
CA ILE A 88 15.89 -7.78 -3.34
C ILE A 88 14.93 -8.78 -2.66
N ARG A 89 13.67 -8.82 -3.10
CA ARG A 89 12.59 -9.58 -2.48
C ARG A 89 12.08 -10.72 -3.38
N GLU A 90 12.88 -11.14 -4.33
CA GLU A 90 12.47 -12.08 -5.37
C GLU A 90 11.88 -13.37 -4.81
N ASP A 91 12.54 -13.97 -3.83
CA ASP A 91 12.09 -15.22 -3.20
C ASP A 91 10.71 -15.07 -2.54
N VAL A 92 10.40 -13.87 -2.03
CA VAL A 92 9.11 -13.57 -1.40
C VAL A 92 8.02 -13.36 -2.45
N TRP A 93 8.34 -12.67 -3.57
CA TRP A 93 7.34 -12.27 -4.55
C TRP A 93 7.14 -13.28 -5.68
N ARG A 94 8.18 -14.05 -6.03
CA ARG A 94 8.10 -15.06 -7.10
C ARG A 94 6.90 -16.02 -6.96
N PRO A 95 6.55 -16.53 -5.77
CA PRO A 95 5.40 -17.41 -5.61
C PRO A 95 4.03 -16.76 -5.91
N PHE A 96 3.98 -15.44 -6.00
CA PHE A 96 2.74 -14.69 -6.28
C PHE A 96 2.58 -14.29 -7.75
N LEU A 97 3.54 -14.67 -8.61
CA LEU A 97 3.41 -14.47 -10.05
C LEU A 97 2.44 -15.49 -10.64
N VAL A 98 1.45 -15.02 -11.37
CA VAL A 98 0.52 -15.83 -12.15
C VAL A 98 0.77 -15.54 -13.62
N ASN A 99 1.25 -16.54 -14.37
CA ASN A 99 1.62 -16.39 -15.78
C ASN A 99 2.63 -15.22 -16.02
N GLY A 100 3.61 -15.09 -15.12
CA GLY A 100 4.62 -14.04 -15.18
C GLY A 100 4.14 -12.63 -14.83
N LYS A 101 2.95 -12.49 -14.27
CA LYS A 101 2.37 -11.20 -13.88
C LYS A 101 1.89 -11.22 -12.43
N PHE A 102 1.92 -10.06 -11.78
CA PHE A 102 1.24 -9.86 -10.51
C PHE A 102 -0.24 -9.51 -10.73
N ASP A 103 -1.07 -9.86 -9.77
CA ASP A 103 -2.49 -9.46 -9.78
C ASP A 103 -2.66 -7.93 -9.78
N TYR A 104 -1.78 -7.24 -9.07
CA TYR A 104 -1.63 -5.78 -9.05
C TYR A 104 -0.26 -5.40 -8.50
N THR A 105 0.16 -4.16 -8.75
CA THR A 105 1.29 -3.52 -8.09
C THR A 105 0.87 -2.16 -7.53
N TYR A 106 1.52 -1.70 -6.47
CA TYR A 106 1.27 -0.35 -5.95
C TYR A 106 1.74 0.74 -6.90
N ASN A 107 2.81 0.49 -7.67
CA ASN A 107 3.26 1.42 -8.70
C ASN A 107 2.18 1.67 -9.75
N GLU A 108 1.58 0.61 -10.26
CA GLU A 108 0.47 0.69 -11.20
C GLU A 108 -0.69 1.54 -10.63
N ARG A 109 -1.03 1.35 -9.35
CA ARG A 109 -2.13 2.06 -8.70
C ARG A 109 -1.84 3.54 -8.44
N LEU A 110 -0.58 3.88 -8.20
CA LEU A 110 -0.13 5.24 -7.91
C LEU A 110 0.20 6.04 -9.17
N ARG A 111 0.73 5.36 -10.21
CA ARG A 111 1.37 6.02 -11.34
C ARG A 111 0.73 5.73 -12.70
N PHE A 112 -0.01 4.62 -12.88
CA PHE A 112 -0.32 4.13 -14.22
C PHE A 112 -1.77 3.98 -14.61
N GLY A 113 -2.67 4.12 -13.75
CA GLY A 113 -4.03 3.74 -14.06
C GLY A 113 -4.26 2.23 -13.85
N TRP A 114 -5.33 1.73 -14.40
CA TRP A 114 -5.88 0.43 -14.07
C TRP A 114 -6.35 -0.31 -15.32
N THR A 115 -6.29 -1.63 -15.25
CA THR A 115 -6.92 -2.51 -16.24
C THR A 115 -8.36 -2.74 -15.84
N ASP A 116 -9.30 -2.49 -16.73
CA ASP A 116 -10.72 -2.69 -16.45
C ASP A 116 -11.10 -4.18 -16.41
N SER A 117 -12.35 -4.45 -16.07
CA SER A 117 -12.87 -5.82 -15.97
C SER A 117 -12.86 -6.60 -17.29
N LYS A 118 -12.66 -5.93 -18.41
CA LYS A 118 -12.58 -6.53 -19.76
C LYS A 118 -11.13 -6.81 -20.16
N GLY A 119 -10.16 -6.55 -19.29
CA GLY A 119 -8.75 -6.67 -19.59
C GLY A 119 -8.22 -5.55 -20.50
N ILE A 120 -9.00 -4.50 -20.74
CA ILE A 120 -8.56 -3.34 -21.50
C ILE A 120 -7.65 -2.54 -20.58
N ASN A 121 -6.42 -2.42 -21.01
CA ASN A 121 -5.44 -1.60 -20.33
C ASN A 121 -5.68 -0.15 -20.71
N HIS A 122 -6.06 0.66 -19.73
CA HIS A 122 -6.21 2.11 -19.88
C HIS A 122 -4.88 2.85 -19.80
N GLN A 123 -3.76 2.18 -20.06
CA GLN A 123 -2.41 2.76 -20.10
C GLN A 123 -2.29 3.84 -21.19
N ASP A 124 -3.13 3.84 -22.21
CA ASP A 124 -3.17 4.91 -23.21
C ASP A 124 -3.61 6.25 -22.62
N ARG A 125 -4.17 6.23 -21.45
CA ARG A 125 -4.40 7.41 -20.62
C ARG A 125 -3.47 7.30 -19.42
N ILE A 126 -2.23 7.72 -19.60
CA ILE A 126 -1.24 7.82 -18.52
C ILE A 126 -1.83 8.69 -17.42
N TRP A 127 -2.56 8.07 -16.53
CA TRP A 127 -3.11 8.75 -15.37
C TRP A 127 -2.15 8.55 -14.20
N ASP A 128 -1.18 9.43 -14.12
CA ASP A 128 -0.34 9.53 -12.96
C ASP A 128 -1.12 10.17 -11.81
N ALA A 129 -1.67 9.34 -10.94
CA ALA A 129 -2.48 9.81 -9.81
C ALA A 129 -1.66 10.65 -8.82
N LEU A 130 -0.39 10.28 -8.59
CA LEU A 130 0.51 11.08 -7.74
C LEU A 130 0.74 12.47 -8.33
N LYS A 131 1.00 12.54 -9.64
CA LYS A 131 1.18 13.82 -10.32
C LYS A 131 -0.10 14.65 -10.26
N ALA A 132 -1.25 14.04 -10.53
CA ALA A 132 -2.54 14.74 -10.52
C ALA A 132 -2.86 15.32 -9.14
N VAL A 133 -2.65 14.56 -8.07
CA VAL A 133 -2.85 15.02 -6.70
C VAL A 133 -1.86 16.13 -6.33
N ARG A 134 -0.59 15.98 -6.66
CA ARG A 134 0.41 17.03 -6.44
C ARG A 134 0.02 18.33 -7.13
N ASP A 135 -0.33 18.26 -8.41
CA ASP A 135 -0.68 19.44 -9.21
C ASP A 135 -1.96 20.12 -8.68
N GLU A 136 -2.94 19.33 -8.20
CA GLU A 136 -4.15 19.87 -7.55
C GLU A 136 -3.81 20.57 -6.22
N LEU A 137 -2.97 19.98 -5.37
CA LEU A 137 -2.56 20.60 -4.10
C LEU A 137 -1.77 21.88 -4.30
N ILE A 138 -0.99 21.99 -5.39
CA ILE A 138 -0.30 23.23 -5.77
C ILE A 138 -1.30 24.29 -6.25
N ARG A 139 -2.23 23.91 -7.10
CA ARG A 139 -3.24 24.80 -7.69
C ARG A 139 -4.27 25.26 -6.66
N ASN A 140 -4.71 24.36 -5.80
CA ASN A 140 -5.76 24.59 -4.79
C ASN A 140 -5.38 23.92 -3.46
N PRO A 141 -4.58 24.59 -2.62
CA PRO A 141 -4.14 23.99 -1.35
C PRO A 141 -5.27 23.61 -0.38
N ASP A 142 -6.42 24.24 -0.51
CA ASP A 142 -7.58 23.98 0.36
C ASP A 142 -8.50 22.87 -0.15
N THR A 143 -8.11 22.22 -1.24
CA THR A 143 -8.88 21.12 -1.84
C THR A 143 -9.21 20.02 -0.82
N ARG A 144 -10.32 19.34 -1.08
CA ARG A 144 -10.74 18.10 -0.40
C ARG A 144 -10.87 16.93 -1.37
N GLN A 145 -10.32 17.10 -2.59
CA GLN A 145 -10.43 16.12 -3.68
C GLN A 145 -9.10 15.43 -3.99
N ALA A 146 -8.06 15.70 -3.21
CA ALA A 146 -6.72 15.12 -3.40
C ALA A 146 -6.67 13.69 -2.85
N VAL A 147 -7.36 12.76 -3.49
CA VAL A 147 -7.48 11.36 -3.09
C VAL A 147 -6.91 10.44 -4.16
N ILE A 148 -6.11 9.46 -3.72
CA ILE A 148 -5.58 8.39 -4.58
C ILE A 148 -6.20 7.07 -4.17
N PRO A 149 -7.14 6.50 -4.95
CA PRO A 149 -7.66 5.17 -4.68
C PRO A 149 -6.63 4.10 -5.05
N ILE A 150 -6.42 3.16 -4.16
CA ILE A 150 -5.55 1.99 -4.39
C ILE A 150 -6.41 0.74 -4.63
N PHE A 151 -7.44 0.54 -3.81
CA PHE A 151 -8.43 -0.51 -4.01
C PHE A 151 -9.46 -0.01 -5.04
N HIS A 152 -9.51 -0.65 -6.18
CA HIS A 152 -10.41 -0.28 -7.27
C HIS A 152 -11.73 -1.09 -7.23
N PRO A 153 -12.82 -0.58 -7.79
CA PRO A 153 -14.08 -1.33 -7.87
C PRO A 153 -13.95 -2.69 -8.55
N THR A 154 -12.99 -2.83 -9.47
CA THR A 154 -12.69 -4.10 -10.15
C THR A 154 -12.08 -5.16 -9.23
N ASP A 155 -11.49 -4.76 -8.11
CA ASP A 155 -10.90 -5.70 -7.14
C ASP A 155 -12.00 -6.44 -6.35
N VAL A 156 -13.20 -5.86 -6.25
CA VAL A 156 -14.34 -6.43 -5.49
C VAL A 156 -14.70 -7.84 -5.97
N LYS A 157 -14.60 -8.10 -7.26
CA LYS A 157 -14.90 -9.43 -7.82
C LYS A 157 -13.93 -10.53 -7.38
N TYR A 158 -12.78 -10.16 -6.82
CA TYR A 158 -11.73 -11.11 -6.38
C TYR A 158 -11.69 -11.32 -4.87
N ILE A 159 -12.64 -10.74 -4.11
CA ILE A 159 -12.70 -10.86 -2.64
C ILE A 159 -12.83 -12.32 -2.19
N GLY A 160 -13.39 -13.18 -3.01
CA GLY A 160 -13.54 -14.61 -2.71
C GLY A 160 -12.26 -15.44 -2.69
N GLY A 161 -11.09 -14.81 -2.95
CA GLY A 161 -9.79 -15.47 -2.88
C GLY A 161 -9.24 -15.99 -4.21
N GLU A 162 -9.84 -15.65 -5.33
CA GLU A 162 -9.32 -16.03 -6.66
C GLU A 162 -8.03 -15.29 -7.01
N ARG A 163 -7.88 -14.08 -6.46
CA ARG A 163 -6.70 -13.23 -6.65
C ARG A 163 -6.37 -12.46 -5.39
N ARG A 164 -5.15 -11.96 -5.32
CA ARG A 164 -4.77 -11.01 -4.28
C ARG A 164 -5.45 -9.66 -4.55
N VAL A 165 -5.90 -9.00 -3.47
CA VAL A 165 -6.44 -7.65 -3.50
C VAL A 165 -5.66 -6.75 -2.55
N PRO A 166 -5.49 -5.44 -2.85
CA PRO A 166 -4.71 -4.53 -2.02
C PRO A 166 -5.20 -4.46 -0.57
N CYS A 167 -4.28 -4.40 0.39
CA CYS A 167 -4.59 -4.05 1.78
C CYS A 167 -4.86 -2.55 1.93
N SER A 168 -4.16 -1.73 1.17
CA SER A 168 -4.39 -0.29 1.09
C SER A 168 -5.67 0.01 0.34
N MET A 169 -6.48 0.93 0.89
CA MET A 169 -7.73 1.36 0.28
C MET A 169 -7.53 2.64 -0.52
N TYR A 170 -7.03 3.69 0.14
CA TYR A 170 -6.75 4.97 -0.49
C TYR A 170 -5.84 5.83 0.40
N TYR A 171 -5.24 6.84 -0.23
CA TYR A 171 -4.59 7.96 0.43
C TYR A 171 -5.43 9.22 0.22
N ASP A 172 -5.60 10.01 1.27
CA ASP A 172 -6.23 11.32 1.24
C ASP A 172 -5.22 12.38 1.70
N PHE A 173 -5.02 13.42 0.90
CA PHE A 173 -4.02 14.45 1.11
C PHE A 173 -4.71 15.79 1.37
N LEU A 174 -4.37 16.41 2.48
CA LEU A 174 -4.97 17.67 2.91
C LEU A 174 -3.88 18.66 3.34
N ILE A 175 -3.85 19.85 2.76
CA ILE A 175 -3.06 20.94 3.30
C ILE A 175 -3.97 21.76 4.21
N ARG A 176 -3.59 21.91 5.46
CA ARG A 176 -4.33 22.74 6.44
C ARG A 176 -3.38 23.59 7.25
N GLU A 177 -3.84 24.80 7.59
CA GLU A 177 -3.12 25.68 8.50
C GLU A 177 -3.54 25.37 9.93
N ILE A 178 -2.56 25.02 10.76
CA ILE A 178 -2.76 24.78 12.19
C ILE A 178 -1.76 25.65 12.96
N LYS A 179 -2.28 26.54 13.78
CA LYS A 179 -1.48 27.48 14.58
C LYS A 179 -0.49 28.29 13.71
N GLY A 180 -0.98 28.84 12.60
CA GLY A 180 -0.20 29.67 11.67
C GLY A 180 0.81 28.92 10.80
N LYS A 181 0.79 27.59 10.79
CA LYS A 181 1.69 26.76 9.98
C LYS A 181 0.90 25.88 9.03
N LYS A 182 1.14 26.02 7.73
CA LYS A 182 0.63 25.10 6.72
C LYS A 182 1.33 23.75 6.83
N ARG A 183 0.56 22.67 6.85
CA ARG A 183 1.05 21.31 6.93
C ARG A 183 0.31 20.43 5.95
N LEU A 184 1.03 19.51 5.31
CA LEU A 184 0.45 18.41 4.58
C LEU A 184 0.08 17.30 5.57
N HIS A 185 -1.19 16.91 5.55
CA HIS A 185 -1.71 15.77 6.28
C HIS A 185 -1.98 14.65 5.28
N ILE A 186 -1.60 13.44 5.63
CA ILE A 186 -1.87 12.23 4.85
C ILE A 186 -2.74 11.33 5.73
N CYS A 187 -3.94 11.02 5.25
CA CYS A 187 -4.79 10.01 5.83
C CYS A 187 -4.65 8.74 5.00
N TYR A 188 -4.02 7.73 5.58
CA TYR A 188 -3.80 6.45 4.92
C TYR A 188 -4.81 5.42 5.44
N HIS A 189 -5.65 4.93 4.55
CA HIS A 189 -6.69 3.97 4.89
C HIS A 189 -6.31 2.57 4.40
N GLN A 190 -6.33 1.62 5.33
CA GLN A 190 -6.08 0.21 5.08
C GLN A 190 -7.25 -0.62 5.58
N ARG A 191 -7.66 -1.65 4.80
CA ARG A 191 -8.66 -2.63 5.25
C ARG A 191 -8.09 -3.62 6.26
N SER A 192 -6.77 -3.81 6.24
CA SER A 192 -6.02 -4.66 7.17
C SER A 192 -4.56 -4.23 7.22
N SER A 193 -3.95 -4.31 8.37
CA SER A 193 -2.52 -4.10 8.57
C SER A 193 -2.00 -5.11 9.57
N ASP A 194 -0.91 -5.79 9.23
CA ASP A 194 -0.18 -6.64 10.14
C ASP A 194 0.72 -5.77 11.02
N PHE A 195 0.31 -5.59 12.26
CA PHE A 195 0.97 -4.70 13.18
C PHE A 195 2.37 -5.14 13.58
N VAL A 196 2.67 -6.43 13.48
CA VAL A 196 3.95 -7.00 13.89
C VAL A 196 4.97 -6.92 12.74
N THR A 197 4.54 -7.27 11.52
CA THR A 197 5.50 -7.46 10.41
C THR A 197 5.48 -6.36 9.35
N HIS A 198 4.39 -5.57 9.25
CA HIS A 198 4.24 -4.60 8.16
C HIS A 198 3.96 -3.17 8.61
N PHE A 199 3.53 -2.97 9.84
CA PHE A 199 3.14 -1.65 10.31
C PHE A 199 4.23 -0.59 10.14
N GLY A 200 5.46 -0.90 10.53
CA GLY A 200 6.58 0.02 10.40
C GLY A 200 6.83 0.43 8.95
N ASN A 201 6.76 -0.53 8.04
CA ASN A 201 6.90 -0.29 6.61
C ASN A 201 5.78 0.60 6.06
N ASP A 202 4.52 0.27 6.37
CA ASP A 202 3.37 1.01 5.87
C ASP A 202 3.39 2.47 6.33
N VAL A 203 3.74 2.71 7.60
CA VAL A 203 3.90 4.07 8.16
C VAL A 203 5.03 4.82 7.45
N TYR A 204 6.18 4.19 7.28
CA TYR A 204 7.32 4.82 6.62
C TYR A 204 7.04 5.15 5.16
N LEU A 205 6.42 4.23 4.43
CA LEU A 205 6.05 4.43 3.03
C LEU A 205 5.04 5.57 2.86
N ALA A 206 4.03 5.65 3.72
CA ALA A 206 3.07 6.74 3.71
C ALA A 206 3.70 8.09 4.07
N TRP A 207 4.65 8.10 5.00
CA TRP A 207 5.37 9.32 5.37
C TRP A 207 6.32 9.81 4.27
N LYS A 208 6.93 8.90 3.52
CA LYS A 208 7.82 9.23 2.40
C LYS A 208 7.07 9.76 1.18
N LEU A 209 5.82 9.33 0.99
CA LEU A 209 4.96 9.74 -0.12
C LEU A 209 4.59 11.22 -0.01
#